data_430fc2515e8c84cb176758f32ee85018
#
_entry.id   430fc2515e8c84cb176758f32ee85018
#
_cell.length_a   1.000
_cell.length_b   1.000
_cell.length_c   1.000
_cell.angle_alpha   90.00
_cell.angle_beta   90.00
_cell.angle_gamma   90.00
#
_symmetry.space_group_name_H-M   'P 1'
#
loop_
_entity.id
_entity.type
_entity.pdbx_description
1 polymer ?
#
loop_
_entity_poly.entity_id
_entity_poly.type
_entity_poly.pdbx_seq_one_letter_code
_entity_poly.pdbx_strand_id
1 'polypeptide(L)'
;MLEKIPHAVGEALSGLKAGIEKTAYDADFADVPETLVLTSPAFADGTDIPARFTADGPGTSPPLAWSGLPDGTAALVLLVEDAGSPTPQPLVHLIVWNLSIATVALDEGALPSPDSPVDRTGLGKNSFLRAAWLPPDPPSGHGRHAYVFQLYALGKALTLPDNPGRGALLAAMQGQVVGKGRLIGTYARA
;
A
#
# COMPACT_ATOMS: atom_id res chain seq x y z
N MET A 1 15.91 -5.00 -4.58
CA MET A 1 16.85 -3.84 -4.71
C MET A 1 17.52 -3.52 -3.38
N LEU A 2 16.78 -3.54 -2.29
CA LEU A 2 17.31 -3.35 -0.92
C LEU A 2 18.02 -4.59 -0.37
N GLU A 3 17.83 -5.75 -1.00
CA GLU A 3 18.54 -7.00 -0.72
C GLU A 3 20.07 -6.88 -0.81
N LYS A 4 20.55 -5.83 -1.52
CA LYS A 4 22.00 -5.57 -1.69
C LYS A 4 22.59 -4.74 -0.56
N ILE A 5 21.78 -4.28 0.38
CA ILE A 5 22.27 -3.57 1.57
C ILE A 5 22.92 -4.61 2.50
N PRO A 6 24.20 -4.43 2.88
CA PRO A 6 24.86 -5.34 3.81
C PRO A 6 24.10 -5.44 5.14
N HIS A 7 24.00 -6.62 5.74
CA HIS A 7 23.30 -6.88 7.01
C HIS A 7 23.70 -5.89 8.11
N ALA A 8 25.01 -5.62 8.26
CA ALA A 8 25.50 -4.67 9.27
C ALA A 8 24.95 -3.22 9.09
N VAL A 9 24.64 -2.82 7.85
CA VAL A 9 24.03 -1.52 7.57
C VAL A 9 22.56 -1.52 7.96
N GLY A 10 21.83 -2.60 7.63
CA GLY A 10 20.45 -2.76 8.07
C GLY A 10 20.32 -2.79 9.58
N GLU A 11 21.21 -3.50 10.27
CA GLU A 11 21.26 -3.54 11.73
C GLU A 11 21.54 -2.15 12.34
N ALA A 12 22.46 -1.39 11.79
CA ALA A 12 22.76 -0.02 12.23
C ALA A 12 21.56 0.93 12.04
N LEU A 13 20.68 0.66 11.08
CA LEU A 13 19.47 1.45 10.81
C LEU A 13 18.22 0.89 11.50
N SER A 14 18.29 -0.24 12.22
CA SER A 14 17.13 -0.96 12.76
C SER A 14 16.26 -0.14 13.72
N GLY A 15 16.83 0.88 14.35
CA GLY A 15 16.12 1.84 15.20
C GLY A 15 15.38 2.95 14.43
N LEU A 16 15.62 3.09 13.12
CA LEU A 16 15.00 4.13 12.30
C LEU A 16 13.81 3.52 11.56
N LYS A 17 12.61 4.02 11.85
CA LYS A 17 11.37 3.64 11.16
C LYS A 17 10.58 4.88 10.82
N ALA A 18 9.93 4.86 9.67
CA ALA A 18 9.02 5.94 9.30
C ALA A 18 7.92 6.14 10.34
N GLY A 19 7.33 5.02 10.78
CA GLY A 19 6.25 5.00 11.77
C GLY A 19 4.87 4.83 11.15
N ILE A 20 4.03 4.05 11.82
CA ILE A 20 2.66 3.79 11.35
C ILE A 20 1.80 5.06 11.45
N GLU A 21 2.09 5.90 12.44
CA GLU A 21 1.42 7.17 12.69
C GLU A 21 1.63 8.21 11.58
N LYS A 22 2.55 7.96 10.64
CA LYS A 22 2.81 8.81 9.47
C LYS A 22 2.22 8.25 8.18
N THR A 23 1.58 7.10 8.22
CA THR A 23 0.80 6.60 7.08
C THR A 23 -0.38 7.53 6.80
N ALA A 24 -0.85 7.56 5.56
CA ALA A 24 -2.02 8.38 5.22
C ALA A 24 -3.24 8.05 6.09
N TYR A 25 -3.37 6.80 6.52
CA TYR A 25 -4.47 6.33 7.35
C TYR A 25 -4.56 7.04 8.70
N ASP A 26 -3.43 7.19 9.36
CA ASP A 26 -3.35 7.75 10.72
C ASP A 26 -3.00 9.24 10.73
N ALA A 27 -2.25 9.75 9.71
CA ALA A 27 -1.84 11.15 9.65
C ALA A 27 -2.82 12.06 8.90
N ASP A 28 -3.27 11.62 7.70
CA ASP A 28 -4.03 12.49 6.79
C ASP A 28 -5.54 12.28 6.92
N PHE A 29 -5.97 11.08 7.33
CA PHE A 29 -7.39 10.67 7.39
C PHE A 29 -7.79 10.09 8.75
N ALA A 30 -7.17 10.52 9.85
CA ALA A 30 -7.44 10.00 11.20
C ALA A 30 -8.92 10.04 11.57
N ASP A 31 -9.62 11.15 11.23
CA ASP A 31 -11.01 11.40 11.60
C ASP A 31 -12.04 10.73 10.68
N VAL A 32 -11.60 10.03 9.63
CA VAL A 32 -12.51 9.32 8.71
C VAL A 32 -13.03 8.04 9.35
N PRO A 33 -14.35 7.74 9.26
CA PRO A 33 -14.93 6.53 9.83
C PRO A 33 -14.31 5.23 9.24
N GLU A 34 -14.02 4.27 10.12
CA GLU A 34 -13.53 2.94 9.75
C GLU A 34 -14.71 2.01 9.41
N THR A 35 -15.26 2.14 8.21
CA THR A 35 -16.42 1.37 7.75
C THR A 35 -16.04 0.19 6.88
N LEU A 36 -14.85 0.24 6.25
CA LEU A 36 -14.41 -0.80 5.32
C LEU A 36 -13.69 -1.93 6.08
N VAL A 37 -14.01 -3.16 5.71
CA VAL A 37 -13.27 -4.34 6.14
C VAL A 37 -12.39 -4.78 4.96
N LEU A 38 -11.08 -4.63 5.10
CA LEU A 38 -10.09 -5.07 4.11
C LEU A 38 -9.39 -6.33 4.63
N THR A 39 -9.35 -7.38 3.81
CA THR A 39 -8.79 -8.68 4.15
C THR A 39 -7.93 -9.24 3.02
N SER A 40 -7.11 -10.23 3.34
CA SER A 40 -6.43 -11.08 2.35
C SER A 40 -6.68 -12.55 2.67
N PRO A 41 -6.99 -13.41 1.69
CA PRO A 41 -7.01 -14.84 1.91
C PRO A 41 -5.61 -15.44 2.09
N ALA A 42 -4.55 -14.66 1.87
CA ALA A 42 -3.17 -15.12 1.92
C ALA A 42 -2.48 -14.88 3.27
N PHE A 43 -2.94 -13.88 4.05
CA PHE A 43 -2.41 -13.57 5.39
C PHE A 43 -3.46 -12.82 6.22
N ALA A 44 -3.41 -13.01 7.53
CA ALA A 44 -4.28 -12.29 8.46
C ALA A 44 -3.67 -10.93 8.86
N ASP A 45 -4.49 -10.04 9.42
CA ASP A 45 -4.02 -8.76 9.95
C ASP A 45 -2.92 -8.95 11.01
N GLY A 46 -1.86 -8.17 10.92
CA GLY A 46 -0.70 -8.23 11.80
C GLY A 46 0.24 -9.43 11.59
N THR A 47 -0.05 -10.32 10.63
CA THR A 47 0.77 -11.52 10.37
C THR A 47 1.74 -11.35 9.19
N ASP A 48 2.62 -12.34 9.01
CA ASP A 48 3.63 -12.31 7.96
C ASP A 48 3.02 -12.46 6.56
N ILE A 49 3.47 -11.60 5.66
CA ILE A 49 3.21 -11.70 4.22
C ILE A 49 4.01 -12.90 3.69
N PRO A 50 3.37 -13.89 3.03
CA PRO A 50 4.09 -15.02 2.45
C PRO A 50 5.17 -14.58 1.44
N ALA A 51 6.31 -15.25 1.46
CA ALA A 51 7.49 -14.89 0.66
C ALA A 51 7.19 -14.72 -0.84
N ARG A 52 6.20 -15.45 -1.39
CA ARG A 52 5.82 -15.33 -2.81
C ARG A 52 5.33 -13.93 -3.21
N PHE A 53 4.92 -13.11 -2.24
CA PHE A 53 4.47 -11.71 -2.47
C PHE A 53 5.58 -10.69 -2.20
N THR A 54 6.77 -11.13 -1.84
CA THR A 54 7.91 -10.29 -1.47
C THR A 54 9.02 -10.37 -2.52
N ALA A 55 10.05 -9.54 -2.38
CA ALA A 55 11.22 -9.57 -3.25
C ALA A 55 12.10 -10.83 -3.08
N ASP A 56 11.86 -11.65 -2.04
CA ASP A 56 12.50 -12.93 -1.83
C ASP A 56 11.79 -14.09 -2.57
N GLY A 57 10.72 -13.78 -3.27
CA GLY A 57 9.95 -14.68 -4.11
C GLY A 57 9.61 -14.05 -5.46
N PRO A 58 8.58 -14.54 -6.15
CA PRO A 58 8.12 -13.95 -7.41
C PRO A 58 7.69 -12.50 -7.33
N GLY A 59 7.38 -11.98 -6.13
CA GLY A 59 6.98 -10.59 -5.92
C GLY A 59 5.62 -10.23 -6.50
N THR A 60 4.73 -11.22 -6.68
CA THR A 60 3.36 -10.97 -7.13
C THR A 60 2.59 -10.15 -6.10
N SER A 61 1.60 -9.37 -6.53
CA SER A 61 0.72 -8.70 -5.58
C SER A 61 -0.17 -9.70 -4.85
N PRO A 62 -0.41 -9.53 -3.53
CA PRO A 62 -1.29 -10.42 -2.80
C PRO A 62 -2.75 -10.23 -3.20
N PRO A 63 -3.58 -11.28 -3.09
CA PRO A 63 -5.01 -11.15 -3.26
C PRO A 63 -5.61 -10.36 -2.09
N LEU A 64 -6.60 -9.51 -2.40
CA LEU A 64 -7.30 -8.66 -1.43
C LEU A 64 -8.80 -8.79 -1.63
N ALA A 65 -9.58 -8.66 -0.56
CA ALA A 65 -11.03 -8.57 -0.61
C ALA A 65 -11.53 -7.54 0.39
N TRP A 66 -12.67 -6.92 0.09
CA TRP A 66 -13.24 -5.91 0.97
C TRP A 66 -14.75 -5.88 0.96
N SER A 67 -15.30 -5.31 2.02
CA SER A 67 -16.73 -5.09 2.23
C SER A 67 -16.98 -3.83 3.05
N GLY A 68 -18.24 -3.48 3.28
CA GLY A 68 -18.61 -2.35 4.15
C GLY A 68 -18.53 -0.99 3.47
N LEU A 69 -18.70 -0.93 2.13
CA LEU A 69 -18.75 0.34 1.40
C LEU A 69 -19.90 1.21 1.92
N PRO A 70 -19.64 2.47 2.33
CA PRO A 70 -20.70 3.40 2.68
C PRO A 70 -21.60 3.73 1.49
N ASP A 71 -22.87 4.04 1.75
CA ASP A 71 -23.77 4.57 0.74
C ASP A 71 -23.20 5.86 0.13
N GLY A 72 -23.39 6.05 -1.17
CA GLY A 72 -22.87 7.22 -1.88
C GLY A 72 -21.39 7.12 -2.27
N THR A 73 -20.73 5.96 -2.04
CA THR A 73 -19.39 5.73 -2.56
C THR A 73 -19.40 5.76 -4.09
N ALA A 74 -18.55 6.60 -4.69
CA ALA A 74 -18.43 6.74 -6.14
C ALA A 74 -17.16 6.07 -6.71
N ALA A 75 -16.09 5.96 -5.90
CA ALA A 75 -14.83 5.36 -6.31
C ALA A 75 -14.06 4.87 -5.09
N LEU A 76 -13.03 4.04 -5.33
CA LEU A 76 -12.13 3.56 -4.30
C LEU A 76 -10.67 3.96 -4.59
N VAL A 77 -9.89 4.09 -3.52
CA VAL A 77 -8.43 4.24 -3.58
C VAL A 77 -7.81 3.13 -2.74
N LEU A 78 -6.82 2.43 -3.31
CA LEU A 78 -5.95 1.51 -2.58
C LEU A 78 -4.54 2.11 -2.52
N LEU A 79 -4.05 2.35 -1.33
CA LEU A 79 -2.70 2.85 -1.05
C LEU A 79 -1.97 1.83 -0.16
N VAL A 80 -0.75 1.46 -0.52
CA VAL A 80 0.09 0.59 0.31
C VAL A 80 1.35 1.33 0.70
N GLU A 81 1.61 1.40 2.01
CA GLU A 81 2.77 2.11 2.58
C GLU A 81 3.56 1.19 3.53
N ASP A 82 4.90 1.29 3.46
CA ASP A 82 5.83 0.62 4.38
C ASP A 82 6.16 1.57 5.54
N ALA A 83 5.53 1.35 6.68
CA ALA A 83 5.77 2.08 7.92
C ALA A 83 7.08 1.69 8.62
N GLY A 84 7.68 0.56 8.24
CA GLY A 84 8.96 0.09 8.80
C GLY A 84 10.18 0.65 8.09
N SER A 85 10.04 1.35 6.97
CA SER A 85 11.14 1.86 6.18
C SER A 85 12.02 2.86 6.97
N PRO A 86 13.38 2.83 6.79
CA PRO A 86 14.28 3.78 7.45
C PRO A 86 14.30 5.14 6.76
N THR A 87 13.15 5.70 6.51
CA THR A 87 12.93 6.97 5.80
C THR A 87 12.09 7.92 6.64
N PRO A 88 12.18 9.24 6.43
CA PRO A 88 11.38 10.21 7.18
C PRO A 88 9.87 10.05 7.03
N GLN A 89 9.43 9.47 5.90
CA GLN A 89 8.03 9.16 5.58
C GLN A 89 7.94 7.70 5.12
N PRO A 90 6.77 7.03 5.30
CA PRO A 90 6.54 5.70 4.78
C PRO A 90 6.82 5.58 3.28
N LEU A 91 7.46 4.49 2.85
CA LEU A 91 7.64 4.23 1.43
C LEU A 91 6.33 3.76 0.82
N VAL A 92 5.97 4.36 -0.31
CA VAL A 92 4.80 3.97 -1.10
C VAL A 92 5.13 2.74 -1.93
N HIS A 93 4.39 1.66 -1.73
CA HIS A 93 4.48 0.40 -2.47
C HIS A 93 3.48 0.32 -3.61
N LEU A 94 2.34 0.98 -3.48
CA LEU A 94 1.27 0.98 -4.48
C LEU A 94 0.38 2.20 -4.32
N ILE A 95 -0.09 2.73 -5.44
CA ILE A 95 -1.24 3.63 -5.55
C ILE A 95 -2.15 3.09 -6.63
N VAL A 96 -3.42 2.81 -6.30
CA VAL A 96 -4.52 2.62 -7.26
C VAL A 96 -5.60 3.64 -6.93
N TRP A 97 -6.02 4.40 -7.92
CA TRP A 97 -7.06 5.42 -7.74
C TRP A 97 -8.21 5.25 -8.73
N ASN A 98 -9.40 5.69 -8.34
CA ASN A 98 -10.65 5.47 -9.08
C ASN A 98 -10.93 3.98 -9.38
N LEU A 99 -10.56 3.08 -8.46
CA LEU A 99 -10.96 1.69 -8.56
C LEU A 99 -12.49 1.61 -8.49
N SER A 100 -13.08 0.80 -9.36
CA SER A 100 -14.54 0.67 -9.47
C SER A 100 -15.16 0.14 -8.20
N ILE A 101 -16.29 0.70 -7.79
CA ILE A 101 -17.09 0.20 -6.65
C ILE A 101 -17.69 -1.19 -6.92
N ALA A 102 -17.80 -1.62 -8.18
CA ALA A 102 -18.20 -2.97 -8.53
C ALA A 102 -17.11 -4.01 -8.26
N THR A 103 -15.86 -3.57 -8.10
CA THR A 103 -14.74 -4.43 -7.69
C THR A 103 -14.83 -4.63 -6.17
N VAL A 104 -14.92 -5.86 -5.74
CA VAL A 104 -14.97 -6.26 -4.31
C VAL A 104 -13.76 -7.09 -3.89
N ALA A 105 -12.92 -7.45 -4.84
CA ALA A 105 -11.70 -8.20 -4.62
C ALA A 105 -10.70 -7.97 -5.75
N LEU A 106 -9.43 -8.21 -5.46
CA LEU A 106 -8.33 -8.31 -6.41
C LEU A 106 -7.70 -9.69 -6.25
N ASP A 107 -7.53 -10.40 -7.35
CA ASP A 107 -6.86 -11.70 -7.36
C ASP A 107 -5.35 -11.57 -7.13
N GLU A 108 -4.69 -12.67 -6.78
CA GLU A 108 -3.22 -12.75 -6.73
C GLU A 108 -2.64 -12.34 -8.10
N GLY A 109 -1.69 -11.41 -8.09
CA GLY A 109 -1.05 -10.91 -9.30
C GLY A 109 -1.90 -9.92 -10.12
N ALA A 110 -3.08 -9.51 -9.66
CA ALA A 110 -3.94 -8.55 -10.37
C ALA A 110 -3.30 -7.18 -10.56
N LEU A 111 -2.37 -6.79 -9.68
CA LEU A 111 -1.67 -5.52 -9.79
C LEU A 111 -0.36 -5.69 -10.56
N PRO A 112 -0.10 -4.83 -11.57
CA PRO A 112 1.01 -5.03 -12.48
C PRO A 112 2.35 -4.86 -11.77
N SER A 113 3.31 -5.72 -12.11
CA SER A 113 4.72 -5.52 -11.82
C SER A 113 5.28 -4.39 -12.72
N PRO A 114 6.46 -3.82 -12.40
CA PRO A 114 7.07 -2.75 -13.20
C PRO A 114 7.28 -3.09 -14.68
N ASP A 115 7.48 -4.37 -14.99
CA ASP A 115 7.77 -4.86 -16.33
C ASP A 115 6.55 -5.43 -17.08
N SER A 116 5.37 -5.40 -16.43
CA SER A 116 4.12 -5.87 -17.07
C SER A 116 3.68 -4.93 -18.20
N PRO A 117 3.36 -5.46 -19.40
CA PRO A 117 2.84 -4.70 -20.53
C PRO A 117 1.32 -4.48 -20.41
N VAL A 118 0.86 -3.92 -19.29
CA VAL A 118 -0.57 -3.73 -19.04
C VAL A 118 -0.93 -2.25 -18.99
N ASP A 119 -2.21 -1.96 -19.17
CA ASP A 119 -2.78 -0.63 -18.95
C ASP A 119 -2.52 -0.22 -17.49
N ARG A 120 -1.98 0.99 -17.32
CA ARG A 120 -1.66 1.57 -16.02
C ARG A 120 -2.61 2.70 -15.64
N THR A 121 -3.74 2.81 -16.33
CA THR A 121 -4.80 3.75 -15.99
C THR A 121 -5.26 3.50 -14.54
N GLY A 122 -5.36 4.58 -13.78
CA GLY A 122 -5.70 4.48 -12.35
C GLY A 122 -4.55 4.05 -11.45
N LEU A 123 -3.31 3.94 -11.95
CA LEU A 123 -2.13 3.71 -11.12
C LEU A 123 -1.36 5.01 -10.87
N GLY A 124 -0.77 5.11 -9.68
CA GLY A 124 0.14 6.18 -9.30
C GLY A 124 1.57 5.68 -9.07
N LYS A 125 2.51 6.61 -8.94
CA LYS A 125 3.93 6.30 -8.71
C LYS A 125 4.15 5.78 -7.29
N ASN A 126 4.79 4.63 -7.19
CA ASN A 126 5.40 4.18 -5.94
C ASN A 126 6.67 4.99 -5.63
N SER A 127 7.34 4.71 -4.51
CA SER A 127 8.55 5.43 -4.08
C SER A 127 9.76 5.25 -5.02
N PHE A 128 9.71 4.30 -5.94
CA PHE A 128 10.71 4.11 -7.01
C PHE A 128 10.26 4.69 -8.35
N LEU A 129 9.27 5.61 -8.33
CA LEU A 129 8.73 6.33 -9.49
C LEU A 129 8.10 5.42 -10.56
N ARG A 130 7.64 4.23 -10.18
CA ARG A 130 6.97 3.26 -11.06
C ARG A 130 5.48 3.21 -10.74
N ALA A 131 4.63 3.25 -11.75
CA ALA A 131 3.19 3.00 -11.64
C ALA A 131 2.96 1.48 -11.63
N ALA A 132 3.25 0.84 -10.51
CA ALA A 132 3.25 -0.61 -10.36
C ALA A 132 3.29 -1.02 -8.89
N TRP A 133 2.95 -2.28 -8.63
CA TRP A 133 3.22 -2.93 -7.35
C TRP A 133 4.72 -3.01 -7.08
N LEU A 134 5.14 -2.58 -5.89
CA LEU A 134 6.47 -2.76 -5.35
C LEU A 134 6.41 -3.84 -4.26
N PRO A 135 7.03 -5.02 -4.47
CA PRO A 135 7.03 -6.06 -3.44
C PRO A 135 7.74 -5.63 -2.16
N PRO A 136 7.34 -6.12 -0.98
CA PRO A 136 8.11 -5.98 0.25
C PRO A 136 9.57 -6.41 0.07
N ASP A 137 10.51 -5.50 0.40
CA ASP A 137 11.95 -5.69 0.21
C ASP A 137 12.74 -5.01 1.37
N PRO A 138 12.50 -5.42 2.65
CA PRO A 138 13.21 -4.80 3.76
C PRO A 138 14.69 -5.15 3.72
N PRO A 139 15.60 -4.24 4.16
CA PRO A 139 17.02 -4.57 4.26
C PRO A 139 17.26 -5.70 5.27
N SER A 140 18.18 -6.63 4.95
CA SER A 140 18.61 -7.67 5.91
C SER A 140 19.13 -7.02 7.19
N GLY A 141 18.73 -7.56 8.35
CA GLY A 141 19.13 -7.05 9.66
C GLY A 141 18.36 -5.83 10.15
N HIS A 142 17.55 -5.16 9.33
CA HIS A 142 16.76 -4.01 9.76
C HIS A 142 15.58 -4.40 10.68
N GLY A 143 15.17 -5.65 10.60
CA GLY A 143 14.05 -6.18 11.37
C GLY A 143 12.72 -6.15 10.62
N ARG A 144 11.64 -6.25 11.37
CA ARG A 144 10.28 -6.39 10.84
C ARG A 144 9.73 -5.06 10.35
N HIS A 145 9.26 -5.02 9.09
CA HIS A 145 8.52 -3.92 8.50
C HIS A 145 7.01 -4.20 8.55
N ALA A 146 6.22 -3.16 8.70
CA ALA A 146 4.76 -3.20 8.61
C ALA A 146 4.32 -2.54 7.28
N TYR A 147 3.69 -3.34 6.44
CA TYR A 147 3.11 -2.91 5.16
C TYR A 147 1.62 -2.67 5.37
N VAL A 148 1.22 -1.42 5.32
CA VAL A 148 -0.15 -0.98 5.62
C VAL A 148 -0.91 -0.86 4.30
N PHE A 149 -1.79 -1.81 4.03
CA PHE A 149 -2.75 -1.78 2.92
C PHE A 149 -3.94 -0.93 3.39
N GLN A 150 -4.22 0.16 2.70
CA GLN A 150 -5.22 1.15 3.08
C GLN A 150 -6.24 1.28 1.96
N LEU A 151 -7.50 1.04 2.26
CA LEU A 151 -8.60 1.21 1.32
C LEU A 151 -9.46 2.40 1.76
N TYR A 152 -9.78 3.27 0.81
CA TYR A 152 -10.58 4.46 1.02
C TYR A 152 -11.78 4.49 0.09
N ALA A 153 -12.97 4.71 0.63
CA ALA A 153 -14.19 5.01 -0.12
C ALA A 153 -14.30 6.52 -0.33
N LEU A 154 -14.53 6.92 -1.57
CA LEU A 154 -14.65 8.33 -1.96
C LEU A 154 -16.08 8.66 -2.39
N GLY A 155 -16.60 9.79 -1.92
CA GLY A 155 -17.91 10.33 -2.36
C GLY A 155 -17.90 10.86 -3.79
N LYS A 156 -16.73 11.03 -4.40
CA LYS A 156 -16.54 11.48 -5.78
C LYS A 156 -15.29 10.88 -6.39
N ALA A 157 -15.32 10.53 -7.69
CA ALA A 157 -14.14 10.14 -8.43
C ALA A 157 -13.12 11.28 -8.51
N LEU A 158 -11.83 10.95 -8.41
CA LEU A 158 -10.75 11.91 -8.45
C LEU A 158 -10.43 12.32 -9.89
N THR A 159 -9.95 13.55 -10.04
CA THR A 159 -9.30 14.02 -11.27
C THR A 159 -7.82 14.26 -10.94
N LEU A 160 -6.94 13.45 -11.50
CA LEU A 160 -5.51 13.46 -11.25
C LEU A 160 -4.74 13.46 -12.57
N PRO A 161 -3.52 14.01 -12.61
CA PRO A 161 -2.63 13.83 -13.76
C PRO A 161 -2.24 12.35 -13.89
N ASP A 162 -1.66 11.99 -15.03
CA ASP A 162 -1.10 10.66 -15.25
C ASP A 162 -0.02 10.35 -14.21
N ASN A 163 -0.07 9.13 -13.67
CA ASN A 163 0.90 8.62 -12.70
C ASN A 163 1.11 9.57 -11.49
N PRO A 164 0.05 9.91 -10.72
CA PRO A 164 0.18 10.80 -9.57
C PRO A 164 1.06 10.15 -8.49
N GLY A 165 1.84 10.96 -7.79
CA GLY A 165 2.52 10.53 -6.56
C GLY A 165 1.63 10.70 -5.33
N ARG A 166 2.13 10.24 -4.14
CA ARG A 166 1.43 10.31 -2.85
C ARG A 166 0.84 11.70 -2.56
N GLY A 167 1.65 12.75 -2.68
CA GLY A 167 1.18 14.11 -2.35
C GLY A 167 0.01 14.59 -3.20
N ALA A 168 0.05 14.35 -4.51
CA ALA A 168 -1.05 14.69 -5.42
C ALA A 168 -2.31 13.87 -5.12
N LEU A 169 -2.15 12.57 -4.83
CA LEU A 169 -3.24 11.70 -4.43
C LEU A 169 -3.91 12.22 -3.16
N LEU A 170 -3.15 12.41 -2.08
CA LEU A 170 -3.70 12.82 -0.79
C LEU A 170 -4.37 14.20 -0.87
N ALA A 171 -3.80 15.15 -1.61
CA ALA A 171 -4.40 16.45 -1.82
C ALA A 171 -5.76 16.35 -2.52
N ALA A 172 -5.89 15.47 -3.53
CA ALA A 172 -7.15 15.24 -4.23
C ALA A 172 -8.20 14.50 -3.39
N MET A 173 -7.76 13.67 -2.44
CA MET A 173 -8.64 12.92 -1.53
C MET A 173 -9.21 13.78 -0.40
N GLN A 174 -8.62 14.94 -0.07
CA GLN A 174 -9.09 15.79 1.02
C GLN A 174 -10.56 16.20 0.85
N GLY A 175 -11.37 15.94 1.90
CA GLY A 175 -12.80 16.21 1.89
C GLY A 175 -13.65 15.28 1.00
N GLN A 176 -13.04 14.26 0.36
CA GLN A 176 -13.75 13.30 -0.48
C GLN A 176 -13.87 11.91 0.17
N VAL A 177 -13.08 11.60 1.20
CA VAL A 177 -13.06 10.28 1.85
C VAL A 177 -14.25 10.16 2.78
N VAL A 178 -15.13 9.18 2.54
CA VAL A 178 -16.36 8.92 3.31
C VAL A 178 -16.27 7.67 4.19
N GLY A 179 -15.24 6.86 3.99
CA GLY A 179 -14.97 5.67 4.78
C GLY A 179 -13.58 5.11 4.48
N LYS A 180 -13.01 4.43 5.45
CA LYS A 180 -11.69 3.78 5.30
C LYS A 180 -11.65 2.42 5.95
N GLY A 181 -10.64 1.61 5.58
CA GLY A 181 -10.28 0.36 6.23
C GLY A 181 -8.83 0.01 5.93
N ARG A 182 -8.21 -0.81 6.76
CA ARG A 182 -6.82 -1.24 6.57
C ARG A 182 -6.62 -2.72 6.87
N LEU A 183 -5.55 -3.25 6.30
CA LEU A 183 -4.96 -4.55 6.61
C LEU A 183 -3.45 -4.35 6.75
N ILE A 184 -2.84 -4.88 7.78
CA ILE A 184 -1.40 -4.79 8.02
C ILE A 184 -0.78 -6.16 7.78
N GLY A 185 0.13 -6.24 6.81
CA GLY A 185 1.00 -7.40 6.66
C GLY A 185 2.41 -7.07 7.15
N THR A 186 3.13 -8.04 7.68
CA THR A 186 4.49 -7.83 8.13
C THR A 186 5.49 -8.67 7.34
N TYR A 187 6.72 -8.20 7.22
CA TYR A 187 7.79 -9.00 6.65
C TYR A 187 9.15 -8.57 7.22
N ALA A 188 10.02 -9.54 7.43
CA ALA A 188 11.41 -9.32 7.82
C ALA A 188 12.30 -10.22 6.97
N ARG A 189 13.46 -9.70 6.58
CA ARG A 189 14.52 -10.50 5.99
C ARG A 189 15.57 -10.83 7.06
N ALA A 190 15.93 -12.09 7.14
CA ALA A 190 16.97 -12.57 8.06
C ALA A 190 18.36 -11.99 7.73
#